data_6204f9f262b3ae2ee494f06854fa7a34
#
_entry.id   6204f9f262b3ae2ee494f06854fa7a34
#
_cell.length_a   1.000
_cell.length_b   1.000
_cell.length_c   1.000
_cell.angle_alpha   90.00
_cell.angle_beta   90.00
_cell.angle_gamma   90.00
#
_symmetry.space_group_name_H-M   'P 1'
#
loop_
_entity.id
_entity.type
_entity.pdbx_description
1 polymer ?
#
loop_
_entity_poly.entity_id
_entity_poly.type
_entity_poly.pdbx_seq_one_letter_code
_entity_poly.pdbx_strand_id
1 'polypeptide(L)'
;MILIKKRSIGQAHEEVIREITKRCEGRVRVTEDGEYTWDPEEPVCIHVDEPFAEPMRSGASLFGEKFSEQYQASLYRITPRRDDGTDAVYTYGNRLRDYPVAGVEITRKSAGAVRNAIDALFKKIGYVPAHACGEITWKGDGREGGIDQIRKSIIDRLVSNPESRRAIAITWFPVQDISADEPPCLQIVQCLIDQNNRLNLVCVFRSNDMLSAWGQNAFGLAHLQKYICEQINLQIKGDGQKYSQGWLETVSIS
;
A
#
# COMPACT_ATOMS: atom_id res chain seq x y z
N MET A 1 -1.93 -2.97 -23.53
CA MET A 1 -2.39 -2.34 -22.28
C MET A 1 -3.86 -1.94 -22.42
N ILE A 2 -4.70 -2.35 -21.51
CA ILE A 2 -6.09 -1.91 -21.43
C ILE A 2 -6.12 -0.58 -20.69
N LEU A 3 -6.73 0.44 -21.29
CA LEU A 3 -6.86 1.77 -20.69
C LEU A 3 -8.34 2.10 -20.49
N ILE A 4 -8.73 2.28 -19.24
CA ILE A 4 -10.08 2.67 -18.84
C ILE A 4 -10.01 4.08 -18.23
N LYS A 5 -10.85 4.99 -18.72
CA LYS A 5 -11.01 6.31 -18.12
C LYS A 5 -12.49 6.58 -17.91
N LYS A 6 -12.87 6.80 -16.65
CA LYS A 6 -14.28 7.11 -16.27
C LYS A 6 -14.32 8.15 -15.17
N ARG A 7 -15.50 8.73 -14.99
CA ARG A 7 -15.70 9.73 -13.96
C ARG A 7 -15.69 9.13 -12.56
N SER A 8 -16.37 8.01 -12.33
CA SER A 8 -16.55 7.39 -11.02
C SER A 8 -15.99 5.97 -10.94
N ILE A 9 -15.76 5.48 -9.72
CA ILE A 9 -15.27 4.12 -9.45
C ILE A 9 -16.25 3.07 -9.98
N GLY A 10 -17.56 3.23 -9.72
CA GLY A 10 -18.57 2.26 -10.17
C GLY A 10 -18.61 2.15 -11.70
N GLN A 11 -18.55 3.27 -12.42
CA GLN A 11 -18.50 3.27 -13.88
C GLN A 11 -17.21 2.60 -14.41
N ALA A 12 -16.08 2.86 -13.76
CA ALA A 12 -14.81 2.26 -14.16
C ALA A 12 -14.80 0.74 -13.92
N HIS A 13 -15.40 0.28 -12.81
CA HIS A 13 -15.52 -1.13 -12.47
C HIS A 13 -16.38 -1.87 -13.51
N GLU A 14 -17.53 -1.35 -13.87
CA GLU A 14 -18.38 -1.97 -14.91
C GLU A 14 -17.68 -2.05 -16.27
N GLU A 15 -16.95 -1.00 -16.63
CA GLU A 15 -16.26 -0.96 -17.91
C GLU A 15 -15.07 -1.93 -17.96
N VAL A 16 -14.27 -2.04 -16.89
CA VAL A 16 -13.15 -2.98 -16.89
C VAL A 16 -13.63 -4.42 -16.97
N ILE A 17 -14.70 -4.79 -16.26
CA ILE A 17 -15.29 -6.12 -16.34
C ILE A 17 -15.74 -6.39 -17.79
N ARG A 18 -16.44 -5.44 -18.43
CA ARG A 18 -16.88 -5.57 -19.82
C ARG A 18 -15.73 -5.77 -20.80
N GLU A 19 -14.67 -4.95 -20.66
CA GLU A 19 -13.49 -5.03 -21.53
C GLU A 19 -12.71 -6.34 -21.35
N ILE A 20 -12.52 -6.81 -20.13
CA ILE A 20 -11.86 -8.09 -19.87
C ILE A 20 -12.70 -9.24 -20.42
N THR A 21 -14.00 -9.27 -20.12
CA THR A 21 -14.90 -10.32 -20.64
C THR A 21 -14.82 -10.41 -22.16
N LYS A 22 -14.89 -9.27 -22.86
CA LYS A 22 -14.81 -9.22 -24.32
C LYS A 22 -13.47 -9.69 -24.88
N ARG A 23 -12.34 -9.34 -24.23
CA ARG A 23 -10.99 -9.65 -24.72
C ARG A 23 -10.55 -11.07 -24.37
N CYS A 24 -11.01 -11.59 -23.25
CA CYS A 24 -10.58 -12.87 -22.72
C CYS A 24 -11.59 -13.99 -22.95
N GLU A 25 -12.64 -13.76 -23.75
CA GLU A 25 -13.64 -14.79 -24.07
C GLU A 25 -12.96 -16.05 -24.61
N GLY A 26 -13.13 -17.15 -23.89
CA GLY A 26 -12.50 -18.44 -24.21
C GLY A 26 -11.03 -18.57 -23.85
N ARG A 27 -10.40 -17.55 -23.26
CA ARG A 27 -9.01 -17.59 -22.78
C ARG A 27 -8.98 -17.79 -21.28
N VAL A 28 -8.70 -18.98 -20.84
CA VAL A 28 -8.63 -19.34 -19.44
C VAL A 28 -7.20 -19.66 -19.08
N ARG A 29 -6.71 -19.07 -17.98
CA ARG A 29 -5.47 -19.45 -17.30
C ARG A 29 -5.77 -20.16 -16.00
N VAL A 30 -4.84 -20.98 -15.56
CA VAL A 30 -4.86 -21.57 -14.22
C VAL A 30 -3.83 -20.83 -13.38
N THR A 31 -4.25 -20.32 -12.23
CA THR A 31 -3.37 -19.65 -11.27
C THR A 31 -2.49 -20.65 -10.53
N GLU A 32 -1.51 -20.18 -9.78
CA GLU A 32 -0.67 -21.03 -8.92
C GLU A 32 -1.49 -21.81 -7.88
N ASP A 33 -2.63 -21.25 -7.45
CA ASP A 33 -3.56 -21.86 -6.50
C ASP A 33 -4.54 -22.84 -7.17
N GLY A 34 -4.42 -23.04 -8.48
CA GLY A 34 -5.26 -23.95 -9.27
C GLY A 34 -6.61 -23.37 -9.67
N GLU A 35 -6.85 -22.09 -9.46
CA GLU A 35 -8.08 -21.41 -9.85
C GLU A 35 -8.08 -21.00 -11.32
N TYR A 36 -9.26 -21.00 -11.93
CA TYR A 36 -9.45 -20.57 -13.31
C TYR A 36 -9.71 -19.07 -13.37
N THR A 37 -8.93 -18.35 -14.17
CA THR A 37 -9.08 -16.92 -14.35
C THR A 37 -9.03 -16.52 -15.83
N TRP A 38 -9.66 -15.38 -16.13
CA TRP A 38 -9.50 -14.69 -17.40
C TRP A 38 -8.42 -13.63 -17.28
N ASP A 39 -7.28 -13.87 -17.88
CA ASP A 39 -6.13 -12.97 -17.87
C ASP A 39 -5.96 -12.33 -19.25
N PRO A 40 -6.05 -11.00 -19.37
CA PRO A 40 -5.87 -10.32 -20.66
C PRO A 40 -4.42 -10.36 -21.17
N GLU A 41 -3.47 -10.88 -20.38
CA GLU A 41 -2.03 -10.97 -20.72
C GLU A 41 -1.39 -9.61 -20.97
N GLU A 42 -2.02 -8.54 -20.54
CA GLU A 42 -1.55 -7.16 -20.67
C GLU A 42 -1.97 -6.31 -19.46
N PRO A 43 -1.16 -5.33 -19.08
CA PRO A 43 -1.50 -4.46 -17.96
C PRO A 43 -2.82 -3.72 -18.16
N VAL A 44 -3.54 -3.51 -17.06
CA VAL A 44 -4.79 -2.74 -17.00
C VAL A 44 -4.54 -1.44 -16.25
N CYS A 45 -4.75 -0.32 -16.91
CA CYS A 45 -4.67 1.03 -16.33
C CYS A 45 -6.07 1.63 -16.22
N ILE A 46 -6.48 2.00 -15.02
CA ILE A 46 -7.79 2.56 -14.75
C ILE A 46 -7.64 3.93 -14.11
N HIS A 47 -8.13 4.96 -14.81
CA HIS A 47 -8.14 6.34 -14.36
C HIS A 47 -9.57 6.76 -13.98
N VAL A 48 -9.74 7.22 -12.75
CA VAL A 48 -11.01 7.73 -12.20
C VAL A 48 -10.85 9.21 -11.95
N ASP A 49 -11.59 10.04 -12.71
CA ASP A 49 -11.47 11.51 -12.64
C ASP A 49 -11.95 12.07 -11.28
N GLU A 50 -13.06 11.53 -10.75
CA GLU A 50 -13.71 11.98 -9.51
C GLU A 50 -14.02 10.76 -8.62
N PRO A 51 -13.06 10.29 -7.78
CA PRO A 51 -13.23 9.06 -7.01
C PRO A 51 -14.41 9.03 -6.04
N PHE A 52 -14.92 10.20 -5.64
CA PHE A 52 -16.10 10.35 -4.77
C PHE A 52 -17.40 10.68 -5.53
N ALA A 53 -17.35 10.71 -6.89
CA ALA A 53 -18.58 10.85 -7.67
C ALA A 53 -19.40 9.55 -7.63
N GLU A 54 -20.71 9.69 -7.60
CA GLU A 54 -21.59 8.54 -7.70
C GLU A 54 -21.72 8.03 -9.16
N PRO A 55 -21.89 6.73 -9.35
CA PRO A 55 -21.84 5.69 -8.31
C PRO A 55 -20.40 5.38 -7.87
N MET A 56 -20.10 5.43 -6.58
CA MET A 56 -18.82 4.97 -6.04
C MET A 56 -18.66 3.45 -6.10
N ARG A 57 -19.77 2.74 -6.23
CA ARG A 57 -19.81 1.28 -6.30
C ARG A 57 -20.59 0.83 -7.52
N SER A 58 -20.08 -0.20 -8.17
CA SER A 58 -20.73 -0.84 -9.31
C SER A 58 -21.88 -1.73 -8.84
N GLY A 59 -22.91 -1.86 -9.67
CA GLY A 59 -23.95 -2.86 -9.51
C GLY A 59 -23.42 -4.32 -9.64
N ALA A 60 -22.25 -4.49 -10.26
CA ALA A 60 -21.55 -5.76 -10.36
C ALA A 60 -20.70 -6.11 -9.13
N SER A 61 -20.62 -5.23 -8.13
CA SER A 61 -19.84 -5.50 -6.92
C SER A 61 -20.39 -6.68 -6.15
N LEU A 62 -19.55 -7.67 -5.87
CA LEU A 62 -19.91 -8.86 -5.08
C LEU A 62 -20.07 -8.56 -3.59
N PHE A 63 -19.58 -7.41 -3.13
CA PHE A 63 -19.58 -7.02 -1.72
C PHE A 63 -20.56 -5.89 -1.44
N GLY A 64 -21.24 -6.00 -0.30
CA GLY A 64 -22.19 -4.99 0.18
C GLY A 64 -21.50 -3.75 0.75
N GLU A 65 -22.28 -2.69 0.99
CA GLU A 65 -21.81 -1.41 1.52
C GLU A 65 -21.06 -1.55 2.85
N LYS A 66 -21.64 -2.31 3.79
CA LYS A 66 -21.02 -2.56 5.10
C LYS A 66 -19.62 -3.17 4.99
N PHE A 67 -19.41 -4.08 4.03
CA PHE A 67 -18.08 -4.63 3.79
C PHE A 67 -17.12 -3.57 3.27
N SER A 68 -17.55 -2.75 2.29
CA SER A 68 -16.73 -1.67 1.73
C SER A 68 -16.31 -0.66 2.80
N GLU A 69 -17.22 -0.28 3.70
CA GLU A 69 -16.94 0.61 4.84
C GLU A 69 -15.94 0.03 5.83
N GLN A 70 -16.00 -1.27 6.08
CA GLN A 70 -15.03 -1.95 6.95
C GLN A 70 -13.68 -2.09 6.25
N TYR A 71 -13.68 -2.48 4.98
CA TYR A 71 -12.47 -2.69 4.20
C TYR A 71 -11.66 -1.41 3.99
N GLN A 72 -12.31 -0.27 3.72
CA GLN A 72 -11.61 1.01 3.55
C GLN A 72 -10.70 1.34 4.73
N ALA A 73 -11.14 1.04 5.95
CA ALA A 73 -10.37 1.32 7.16
C ALA A 73 -9.07 0.51 7.21
N SER A 74 -9.05 -0.70 6.67
CA SER A 74 -7.88 -1.56 6.61
C SER A 74 -6.77 -1.05 5.69
N LEU A 75 -7.05 -0.06 4.83
CA LEU A 75 -6.07 0.55 3.93
C LEU A 75 -5.25 1.68 4.57
N TYR A 76 -5.78 2.33 5.60
CA TYR A 76 -5.09 3.47 6.22
C TYR A 76 -5.01 3.40 7.75
N ARG A 77 -5.48 2.31 8.37
CA ARG A 77 -5.35 2.08 9.82
C ARG A 77 -4.42 0.91 10.09
N ILE A 78 -3.70 0.99 11.20
CA ILE A 78 -2.94 -0.15 11.74
C ILE A 78 -3.93 -1.09 12.41
N THR A 79 -3.89 -2.37 12.03
CA THR A 79 -4.61 -3.45 12.70
C THR A 79 -3.62 -4.18 13.58
N PRO A 80 -3.79 -4.16 14.92
CA PRO A 80 -2.90 -4.89 15.83
C PRO A 80 -2.86 -6.39 15.50
N ARG A 81 -1.66 -6.96 15.46
CA ARG A 81 -1.47 -8.40 15.25
C ARG A 81 -1.79 -9.18 16.52
N ARG A 82 -2.39 -10.32 16.33
CA ARG A 82 -2.65 -11.30 17.40
C ARG A 82 -1.53 -12.34 17.40
N ASP A 83 -1.25 -12.88 18.58
CA ASP A 83 -0.22 -13.92 18.71
C ASP A 83 -0.78 -15.35 18.46
N ASP A 84 -2.10 -15.47 18.23
CA ASP A 84 -2.78 -16.75 18.01
C ASP A 84 -2.74 -17.28 16.57
N GLY A 85 -2.11 -16.54 15.65
CA GLY A 85 -1.97 -16.91 14.24
C GLY A 85 -3.28 -16.81 13.43
N THR A 86 -4.32 -16.19 13.98
CA THR A 86 -5.63 -16.04 13.29
C THR A 86 -5.71 -14.81 12.37
N ASP A 87 -4.69 -13.97 12.36
CA ASP A 87 -4.64 -12.77 11.52
C ASP A 87 -4.35 -13.12 10.05
N ALA A 88 -4.82 -12.25 9.16
CA ALA A 88 -4.36 -12.25 7.79
C ALA A 88 -2.84 -12.11 7.72
N VAL A 89 -2.20 -12.69 6.70
CA VAL A 89 -0.74 -12.63 6.51
C VAL A 89 -0.24 -11.19 6.52
N TYR A 90 -1.00 -10.28 5.96
CA TYR A 90 -0.73 -8.83 6.01
C TYR A 90 -2.05 -8.03 5.89
N THR A 91 -1.99 -6.73 6.22
CA THR A 91 -2.98 -5.73 5.79
C THR A 91 -2.26 -4.59 5.09
N TYR A 92 -2.90 -3.95 4.11
CA TYR A 92 -2.30 -2.79 3.45
C TYR A 92 -2.02 -1.64 4.43
N GLY A 93 -2.94 -1.41 5.38
CA GLY A 93 -2.74 -0.39 6.42
C GLY A 93 -1.52 -0.65 7.29
N ASN A 94 -1.27 -1.90 7.69
CA ASN A 94 -0.07 -2.25 8.45
C ASN A 94 1.19 -2.00 7.60
N ARG A 95 1.21 -2.46 6.34
CA ARG A 95 2.35 -2.24 5.45
C ARG A 95 2.60 -0.76 5.16
N LEU A 96 1.56 0.05 5.07
CA LEU A 96 1.68 1.48 4.79
C LEU A 96 1.96 2.33 6.04
N ARG A 97 1.43 1.96 7.21
CA ARG A 97 1.45 2.77 8.43
C ARG A 97 2.40 2.26 9.52
N ASP A 98 2.81 1.01 9.41
CA ASP A 98 3.70 0.34 10.36
C ASP A 98 4.65 -0.61 9.60
N TYR A 99 5.29 -0.09 8.55
CA TYR A 99 6.14 -0.88 7.65
C TYR A 99 7.26 -1.58 8.41
N PRO A 100 7.49 -2.89 8.15
CA PRO A 100 8.45 -3.68 8.91
C PRO A 100 9.88 -3.10 8.86
N VAL A 101 10.54 -3.08 10.00
CA VAL A 101 11.95 -2.71 10.13
C VAL A 101 12.70 -3.71 11.00
N ALA A 102 13.95 -3.93 10.67
CA ALA A 102 14.83 -4.74 11.50
C ALA A 102 15.21 -3.97 12.77
N GLY A 103 14.88 -4.53 13.94
CA GLY A 103 15.50 -4.17 15.20
C GLY A 103 16.65 -5.13 15.48
N VAL A 104 17.86 -4.63 15.66
CA VAL A 104 18.98 -5.45 16.13
C VAL A 104 19.08 -5.26 17.63
N GLU A 105 18.52 -6.19 18.40
CA GLU A 105 18.83 -6.30 19.82
C GLU A 105 20.12 -7.08 19.97
N ILE A 106 21.21 -6.39 20.25
CA ILE A 106 22.48 -7.04 20.63
C ILE A 106 22.29 -7.49 22.08
N THR A 107 21.80 -8.73 22.27
CA THR A 107 21.81 -9.37 23.58
C THR A 107 23.26 -9.65 23.95
N ARG A 108 23.83 -8.80 24.82
CA ARG A 108 25.13 -9.03 25.44
C ARG A 108 25.03 -10.22 26.40
N LYS A 109 25.20 -11.43 25.90
CA LYS A 109 25.67 -12.50 26.78
C LYS A 109 27.06 -12.06 27.28
N SER A 110 27.27 -12.04 28.60
CA SER A 110 28.47 -11.60 29.32
C SER A 110 29.73 -12.13 28.66
N ALA A 111 30.28 -11.35 27.76
CA ALA A 111 31.57 -11.65 27.14
C ALA A 111 32.66 -10.96 27.98
N GLY A 112 33.76 -11.62 28.24
CA GLY A 112 34.86 -11.11 29.08
C GLY A 112 35.38 -9.76 28.61
N ALA A 113 36.07 -9.05 29.49
CA ALA A 113 36.53 -7.66 29.29
C ALA A 113 37.30 -7.44 27.97
N VAL A 114 38.01 -8.41 27.46
CA VAL A 114 38.72 -8.37 26.17
C VAL A 114 37.76 -8.26 25.00
N ARG A 115 36.69 -9.02 25.02
CA ARG A 115 35.68 -8.99 23.96
C ARG A 115 34.90 -7.66 23.94
N ASN A 116 34.62 -7.09 25.12
CA ASN A 116 34.00 -5.79 25.22
C ASN A 116 34.90 -4.65 24.67
N ALA A 117 36.24 -4.76 24.86
CA ALA A 117 37.19 -3.80 24.30
C ALA A 117 37.27 -3.88 22.76
N ILE A 118 37.23 -5.10 22.22
CA ILE A 118 37.24 -5.37 20.78
C ILE A 118 35.93 -4.85 20.16
N ASP A 119 34.78 -5.12 20.77
CA ASP A 119 33.47 -4.62 20.30
C ASP A 119 33.39 -3.10 20.32
N ALA A 120 33.99 -2.45 21.33
CA ALA A 120 34.09 -1.00 21.40
C ALA A 120 34.97 -0.41 20.29
N LEU A 121 36.05 -1.11 19.93
CA LEU A 121 36.90 -0.72 18.81
C LEU A 121 36.18 -0.85 17.46
N PHE A 122 35.51 -1.97 17.22
CA PHE A 122 34.74 -2.20 16.01
C PHE A 122 33.59 -1.20 15.85
N LYS A 123 32.92 -0.86 16.95
CA LYS A 123 31.87 0.18 16.95
C LYS A 123 32.42 1.55 16.54
N LYS A 124 33.65 1.89 16.94
CA LYS A 124 34.31 3.16 16.54
C LYS A 124 34.59 3.25 15.04
N ILE A 125 34.85 2.15 14.38
CA ILE A 125 35.16 2.09 12.94
C ILE A 125 33.94 1.70 12.09
N GLY A 126 32.74 1.63 12.70
CA GLY A 126 31.50 1.28 11.99
C GLY A 126 31.41 -0.15 11.50
N TYR A 127 32.27 -1.04 12.01
CA TYR A 127 32.28 -2.47 11.62
C TYR A 127 31.47 -3.29 12.62
N VAL A 128 30.50 -4.09 12.12
CA VAL A 128 29.75 -5.07 12.92
C VAL A 128 30.30 -6.45 12.58
N PRO A 129 30.99 -7.14 13.55
CA PRO A 129 31.51 -8.47 13.29
C PRO A 129 30.40 -9.47 12.96
N ALA A 130 30.60 -10.31 11.96
CA ALA A 130 29.65 -11.35 11.51
C ALA A 130 29.27 -12.37 12.61
N HIS A 131 30.03 -12.45 13.69
CA HIS A 131 29.78 -13.30 14.86
C HIS A 131 29.18 -12.56 16.06
N ALA A 132 28.81 -11.27 15.92
CA ALA A 132 27.97 -10.62 16.90
C ALA A 132 26.59 -11.28 16.84
N CYS A 133 26.35 -12.26 17.71
CA CYS A 133 25.06 -12.91 17.88
C CYS A 133 24.07 -11.91 18.45
N GLY A 134 23.41 -11.16 17.58
CA GLY A 134 22.21 -10.41 17.90
C GLY A 134 21.02 -11.14 17.33
N GLU A 135 19.97 -11.29 18.10
CA GLU A 135 18.70 -11.74 17.59
C GLU A 135 18.12 -10.59 16.76
N ILE A 136 17.83 -10.83 15.47
CA ILE A 136 17.14 -9.87 14.64
C ILE A 136 15.67 -9.92 15.05
N THR A 137 15.20 -8.87 15.71
CA THR A 137 13.78 -8.70 16.00
C THR A 137 13.16 -7.81 14.93
N TRP A 138 12.03 -8.24 14.40
CA TRP A 138 11.25 -7.45 13.45
C TRP A 138 10.19 -6.65 14.23
N LYS A 139 10.12 -5.35 13.94
CA LYS A 139 9.09 -4.43 14.44
C LYS A 139 8.25 -3.98 13.27
N GLY A 140 6.99 -3.67 13.53
CA GLY A 140 6.05 -3.23 12.51
C GLY A 140 5.11 -4.34 12.03
N ASP A 141 4.36 -4.04 10.99
CA ASP A 141 3.29 -4.86 10.44
C ASP A 141 2.20 -5.21 11.49
N GLY A 142 1.77 -4.18 12.24
CA GLY A 142 0.75 -4.29 13.30
C GLY A 142 1.30 -4.64 14.69
N ARG A 143 2.63 -4.67 14.87
CA ARG A 143 3.30 -4.96 16.16
C ARG A 143 3.98 -3.78 16.81
N GLU A 144 3.70 -2.58 16.35
CA GLU A 144 4.31 -1.32 16.76
C GLU A 144 5.82 -1.20 16.48
N GLY A 145 6.25 0.01 16.24
CA GLY A 145 7.66 0.37 16.04
C GLY A 145 8.18 0.25 14.62
N GLY A 146 7.30 0.00 13.64
CA GLY A 146 7.59 0.12 12.23
C GLY A 146 7.60 1.55 11.72
N ILE A 147 7.70 1.73 10.41
CA ILE A 147 7.71 3.04 9.76
C ILE A 147 6.31 3.40 9.27
N ASP A 148 5.75 4.50 9.76
CA ASP A 148 4.56 5.13 9.16
C ASP A 148 4.96 5.88 7.88
N GLN A 149 4.90 5.17 6.73
CA GLN A 149 5.26 5.71 5.42
C GLN A 149 4.25 6.78 4.97
N ILE A 150 2.95 6.61 5.29
CA ILE A 150 1.92 7.60 4.94
C ILE A 150 2.24 8.92 5.61
N ARG A 151 2.60 8.91 6.90
CA ARG A 151 2.97 10.12 7.63
C ARG A 151 4.28 10.71 7.12
N LYS A 152 5.36 9.93 7.18
CA LYS A 152 6.73 10.43 6.97
C LYS A 152 7.08 10.64 5.50
N SER A 153 6.70 9.68 4.64
CA SER A 153 7.10 9.70 3.24
C SER A 153 6.13 10.46 2.35
N ILE A 154 4.84 10.54 2.71
CA ILE A 154 3.83 11.23 1.90
C ILE A 154 3.44 12.56 2.53
N ILE A 155 2.80 12.55 3.71
CA ILE A 155 2.20 13.75 4.31
C ILE A 155 3.27 14.80 4.63
N ASP A 156 4.27 14.45 5.46
CA ASP A 156 5.30 15.40 5.90
C ASP A 156 6.11 15.93 4.71
N ARG A 157 6.31 15.11 3.67
CA ARG A 157 7.01 15.52 2.45
C ARG A 157 6.20 16.51 1.63
N LEU A 158 4.91 16.26 1.41
CA LEU A 158 4.06 17.17 0.63
C LEU A 158 3.73 18.47 1.39
N VAL A 159 3.70 18.44 2.72
CA VAL A 159 3.63 19.66 3.54
C VAL A 159 4.88 20.51 3.38
N SER A 160 6.06 19.89 3.34
CA SER A 160 7.33 20.61 3.19
C SER A 160 7.59 21.06 1.76
N ASN A 161 7.19 20.26 0.77
CA ASN A 161 7.37 20.52 -0.65
C ASN A 161 6.20 19.94 -1.47
N PRO A 162 5.17 20.73 -1.75
CA PRO A 162 3.99 20.29 -2.50
C PRO A 162 4.28 19.76 -3.91
N GLU A 163 5.36 20.20 -4.54
CA GLU A 163 5.77 19.76 -5.88
C GLU A 163 6.61 18.47 -5.87
N SER A 164 6.78 17.86 -4.69
CA SER A 164 7.60 16.67 -4.56
C SER A 164 7.03 15.48 -5.34
N ARG A 165 7.86 14.86 -6.17
CA ARG A 165 7.59 13.59 -6.87
C ARG A 165 8.08 12.37 -6.09
N ARG A 166 8.48 12.57 -4.83
CA ARG A 166 9.03 11.54 -3.93
C ARG A 166 8.07 11.15 -2.80
N ALA A 167 6.80 11.55 -2.89
CA ALA A 167 5.77 11.20 -1.93
C ALA A 167 5.24 9.79 -2.25
N ILE A 168 5.97 8.77 -1.80
CA ILE A 168 5.76 7.37 -2.17
C ILE A 168 5.79 6.48 -0.93
N ALA A 169 4.98 5.42 -0.94
CA ALA A 169 4.97 4.33 0.02
C ALA A 169 4.93 2.99 -0.73
N ILE A 170 5.49 1.95 -0.12
CA ILE A 170 5.52 0.59 -0.67
C ILE A 170 4.93 -0.41 0.33
N THR A 171 4.43 -1.52 -0.19
CA THR A 171 3.90 -2.59 0.67
C THR A 171 4.78 -3.83 0.66
N TRP A 172 5.50 -4.07 -0.45
CA TRP A 172 6.38 -5.21 -0.58
C TRP A 172 7.52 -5.18 0.42
N PHE A 173 7.67 -6.27 1.17
CA PHE A 173 8.74 -6.47 2.13
C PHE A 173 9.52 -7.75 1.78
N PRO A 174 10.65 -7.66 1.04
CA PRO A 174 11.33 -8.81 0.44
C PRO A 174 11.67 -9.94 1.40
N VAL A 175 12.04 -9.61 2.65
CA VAL A 175 12.44 -10.61 3.65
C VAL A 175 11.31 -11.58 4.00
N GLN A 176 10.07 -11.13 3.92
CA GLN A 176 8.89 -11.92 4.24
C GLN A 176 8.15 -12.39 2.98
N ASP A 177 8.02 -11.48 2.01
CA ASP A 177 7.08 -11.68 0.91
C ASP A 177 7.65 -12.55 -0.22
N ILE A 178 8.99 -12.70 -0.31
CA ILE A 178 9.64 -13.52 -1.34
C ILE A 178 9.31 -15.02 -1.21
N SER A 179 8.98 -15.46 -0.02
CA SER A 179 8.61 -16.86 0.28
C SER A 179 7.16 -17.00 0.75
N ALA A 180 6.36 -15.93 0.70
CA ALA A 180 4.96 -15.98 1.09
C ALA A 180 4.11 -16.54 -0.04
N ASP A 181 3.16 -17.41 0.28
CA ASP A 181 2.18 -17.92 -0.68
C ASP A 181 1.28 -16.78 -1.21
N GLU A 182 0.91 -15.84 -0.35
CA GLU A 182 0.07 -14.69 -0.68
C GLU A 182 0.79 -13.34 -0.41
N PRO A 183 1.79 -12.95 -1.23
CA PRO A 183 2.42 -11.65 -1.07
C PRO A 183 1.48 -10.50 -1.46
N PRO A 184 1.68 -9.26 -0.95
CA PRO A 184 0.83 -8.12 -1.23
C PRO A 184 0.61 -7.87 -2.73
N CYS A 185 -0.65 -7.70 -3.15
CA CYS A 185 -0.98 -7.34 -4.52
C CYS A 185 -0.71 -5.86 -4.81
N LEU A 186 -1.10 -4.95 -3.91
CA LEU A 186 -0.72 -3.53 -3.97
C LEU A 186 0.78 -3.43 -3.69
N GLN A 187 1.53 -2.77 -4.56
CA GLN A 187 2.99 -2.62 -4.44
C GLN A 187 3.40 -1.20 -4.09
N ILE A 188 2.83 -0.22 -4.77
CA ILE A 188 3.24 1.18 -4.70
C ILE A 188 2.01 2.06 -4.54
N VAL A 189 2.13 3.06 -3.67
CA VAL A 189 1.21 4.19 -3.52
C VAL A 189 2.01 5.47 -3.68
N GLN A 190 1.67 6.33 -4.64
CA GLN A 190 2.33 7.62 -4.86
C GLN A 190 1.30 8.74 -4.91
N CYS A 191 1.57 9.83 -4.19
CA CYS A 191 0.77 11.04 -4.20
C CYS A 191 1.47 12.16 -4.95
N LEU A 192 0.70 12.93 -5.73
CA LEU A 192 1.15 14.10 -6.47
C LEU A 192 0.15 15.24 -6.28
N ILE A 193 0.62 16.45 -6.07
CA ILE A 193 -0.25 17.64 -6.09
C ILE A 193 -0.11 18.30 -7.45
N ASP A 194 -1.23 18.55 -8.12
CA ASP A 194 -1.25 19.21 -9.43
C ASP A 194 -1.34 20.74 -9.33
N GLN A 195 -1.25 21.40 -10.47
CA GLN A 195 -1.33 22.87 -10.58
C GLN A 195 -2.69 23.44 -10.15
N ASN A 196 -3.72 22.61 -10.07
CA ASN A 196 -5.05 22.98 -9.58
C ASN A 196 -5.21 22.72 -8.08
N ASN A 197 -4.11 22.46 -7.35
CA ASN A 197 -4.08 22.15 -5.93
C ASN A 197 -4.89 20.89 -5.57
N ARG A 198 -4.88 19.89 -6.45
CA ARG A 198 -5.54 18.61 -6.20
C ARG A 198 -4.51 17.55 -5.88
N LEU A 199 -4.76 16.80 -4.82
CA LEU A 199 -3.97 15.62 -4.45
C LEU A 199 -4.42 14.43 -5.29
N ASN A 200 -3.60 13.99 -6.20
CA ASN A 200 -3.80 12.84 -7.07
C ASN A 200 -3.11 11.60 -6.50
N LEU A 201 -3.68 10.42 -6.72
CA LEU A 201 -3.18 9.16 -6.20
C LEU A 201 -2.94 8.17 -7.33
N VAL A 202 -1.72 7.63 -7.40
CA VAL A 202 -1.35 6.54 -8.31
C VAL A 202 -1.01 5.31 -7.49
N CYS A 203 -1.57 4.16 -7.87
CA CYS A 203 -1.34 2.88 -7.20
C CYS A 203 -0.96 1.79 -8.22
N VAL A 204 0.06 1.02 -7.90
CA VAL A 204 0.51 -0.10 -8.74
C VAL A 204 0.26 -1.41 -8.02
N PHE A 205 -0.41 -2.33 -8.70
CA PHE A 205 -0.67 -3.70 -8.28
C PHE A 205 0.11 -4.69 -9.12
N ARG A 206 0.73 -5.71 -8.49
CA ARG A 206 1.34 -6.83 -9.24
C ARG A 206 0.28 -7.69 -9.93
N SER A 207 -0.86 -7.87 -9.27
CA SER A 207 -2.04 -8.59 -9.72
C SER A 207 -3.27 -8.00 -9.05
N ASN A 208 -4.42 -8.01 -9.72
CA ASN A 208 -5.65 -7.49 -9.14
C ASN A 208 -6.87 -8.18 -9.76
N ASP A 209 -7.66 -8.84 -8.93
CA ASP A 209 -8.94 -9.38 -9.36
C ASP A 209 -9.91 -8.22 -9.68
N MET A 210 -10.17 -8.04 -10.97
CA MET A 210 -11.02 -6.96 -11.48
C MET A 210 -12.50 -7.17 -11.18
N LEU A 211 -12.94 -8.41 -10.96
CA LEU A 211 -14.34 -8.70 -10.68
C LEU A 211 -14.68 -8.49 -9.20
N SER A 212 -13.90 -9.06 -8.30
CA SER A 212 -14.22 -9.04 -6.87
C SER A 212 -13.45 -8.00 -6.08
N ALA A 213 -12.15 -7.80 -6.33
CA ALA A 213 -11.27 -7.01 -5.48
C ALA A 213 -11.09 -5.56 -5.94
N TRP A 214 -10.96 -5.28 -7.24
CA TRP A 214 -10.60 -3.95 -7.72
C TRP A 214 -11.54 -2.85 -7.23
N GLY A 215 -12.85 -3.08 -7.29
CA GLY A 215 -13.85 -2.09 -6.84
C GLY A 215 -13.68 -1.73 -5.36
N GLN A 216 -13.37 -2.72 -4.51
CA GLN A 216 -13.11 -2.52 -3.09
C GLN A 216 -11.78 -1.82 -2.85
N ASN A 217 -10.75 -2.22 -3.57
CA ASN A 217 -9.44 -1.57 -3.53
C ASN A 217 -9.54 -0.10 -3.92
N ALA A 218 -10.20 0.22 -5.03
CA ALA A 218 -10.38 1.59 -5.51
C ALA A 218 -11.19 2.45 -4.52
N PHE A 219 -12.28 1.90 -3.94
CA PHE A 219 -13.05 2.54 -2.89
C PHE A 219 -12.20 2.87 -1.65
N GLY A 220 -11.44 1.90 -1.17
CA GLY A 220 -10.55 2.09 -0.03
C GLY A 220 -9.40 3.05 -0.32
N LEU A 221 -8.81 3.00 -1.52
CA LEU A 221 -7.75 3.92 -1.95
C LEU A 221 -8.26 5.37 -2.08
N ALA A 222 -9.49 5.59 -2.54
CA ALA A 222 -10.11 6.91 -2.53
C ALA A 222 -10.21 7.47 -1.09
N HIS A 223 -10.57 6.63 -0.10
CA HIS A 223 -10.61 7.04 1.29
C HIS A 223 -9.21 7.25 1.91
N LEU A 224 -8.20 6.48 1.49
CA LEU A 224 -6.81 6.76 1.83
C LEU A 224 -6.36 8.12 1.26
N GLN A 225 -6.70 8.42 0.00
CA GLN A 225 -6.44 9.71 -0.64
C GLN A 225 -7.08 10.86 0.14
N LYS A 226 -8.34 10.70 0.53
CA LYS A 226 -9.07 11.67 1.36
C LYS A 226 -8.37 11.90 2.69
N TYR A 227 -8.03 10.82 3.39
CA TYR A 227 -7.30 10.88 4.66
C TYR A 227 -5.98 11.65 4.52
N ILE A 228 -5.17 11.36 3.50
CA ILE A 228 -3.89 12.04 3.25
C ILE A 228 -4.13 13.54 3.00
N CYS A 229 -5.10 13.88 2.15
CA CYS A 229 -5.43 15.26 1.82
C CYS A 229 -5.86 16.05 3.07
N GLU A 230 -6.71 15.49 3.91
CA GLU A 230 -7.15 16.08 5.18
C GLU A 230 -5.97 16.28 6.14
N GLN A 231 -5.08 15.28 6.27
CA GLN A 231 -3.91 15.37 7.15
C GLN A 231 -2.89 16.42 6.68
N ILE A 232 -2.71 16.62 5.38
CA ILE A 232 -1.91 17.70 4.83
C ILE A 232 -2.54 19.05 5.19
N ASN A 233 -3.84 19.20 4.93
CA ASN A 233 -4.58 20.45 5.18
C ASN A 233 -4.61 20.84 6.67
N LEU A 234 -4.60 19.88 7.59
CA LEU A 234 -4.52 20.13 9.03
C LEU A 234 -3.17 20.72 9.46
N GLN A 235 -2.11 20.53 8.68
CA GLN A 235 -0.78 21.06 8.99
C GLN A 235 -0.52 22.44 8.38
N ILE A 236 -1.37 22.88 7.46
CA ILE A 236 -1.27 24.20 6.83
C ILE A 236 -1.80 25.24 7.83
N LYS A 237 -0.94 26.19 8.21
CA LYS A 237 -1.27 27.23 9.18
C LYS A 237 -1.87 28.46 8.48
N GLY A 238 -2.82 29.11 9.15
CA GLY A 238 -3.43 30.38 8.69
C GLY A 238 -4.18 30.21 7.37
N ASP A 239 -4.08 31.22 6.51
CA ASP A 239 -4.75 31.27 5.20
C ASP A 239 -3.93 30.58 4.09
N GLY A 240 -3.06 29.64 4.44
CA GLY A 240 -2.27 28.87 3.47
C GLY A 240 -3.15 28.10 2.50
N GLN A 241 -2.62 27.87 1.29
CA GLN A 241 -3.31 27.13 0.23
C GLN A 241 -3.70 25.73 0.69
N LYS A 242 -5.00 25.42 0.66
CA LYS A 242 -5.53 24.08 0.95
C LYS A 242 -5.72 23.29 -0.34
N TYR A 243 -5.62 21.98 -0.20
CA TYR A 243 -5.73 21.02 -1.29
C TYR A 243 -7.09 20.31 -1.27
N SER A 244 -7.55 19.93 -2.45
CA SER A 244 -8.71 19.08 -2.64
C SER A 244 -8.28 17.72 -3.17
N GLN A 245 -9.19 16.76 -3.17
CA GLN A 245 -8.95 15.47 -3.80
C GLN A 245 -8.98 15.60 -5.33
N GLY A 246 -8.04 14.95 -5.97
CA GLY A 246 -7.94 14.84 -7.41
C GLY A 246 -8.35 13.44 -7.91
N TRP A 247 -7.79 13.02 -9.03
CA TRP A 247 -8.05 11.73 -9.64
C TRP A 247 -7.33 10.59 -8.91
N LEU A 248 -7.84 9.39 -9.12
CA LEU A 248 -7.24 8.12 -8.71
C LEU A 248 -6.87 7.32 -9.95
N GLU A 249 -5.64 6.82 -10.00
CA GLU A 249 -5.20 5.90 -11.05
C GLU A 249 -4.65 4.62 -10.45
N THR A 250 -5.05 3.49 -11.02
CA THR A 250 -4.52 2.18 -10.68
C THR A 250 -3.92 1.52 -11.92
N VAL A 251 -2.74 0.94 -11.76
CA VAL A 251 -2.08 0.13 -12.77
C VAL A 251 -1.94 -1.27 -12.23
N SER A 252 -2.59 -2.24 -12.85
CA SER A 252 -2.49 -3.67 -12.52
C SER A 252 -1.68 -4.36 -13.60
N ILE A 253 -0.60 -5.06 -13.19
CA ILE A 253 0.33 -5.71 -14.12
C ILE A 253 -0.29 -6.97 -14.71
N SER A 254 -1.02 -7.72 -13.86
CA SER A 254 -1.82 -8.88 -14.26
C SER A 254 -3.13 -8.94 -13.49
#